data_78b2d91f8e7e1683348192a928e7efef
#
_entry.id   78b2d91f8e7e1683348192a928e7efef
#
_cell.length_a   1.000
_cell.length_b   1.000
_cell.length_c   1.000
_cell.angle_alpha   90.00
_cell.angle_beta   90.00
_cell.angle_gamma   90.00
#
_symmetry.space_group_name_H-M   'P 1'
#
loop_
_entity.id
_entity.type
_entity.pdbx_description
1 polymer ?
#
loop_
_entity_poly.entity_id
_entity_poly.type
_entity_poly.pdbx_seq_one_letter_code
_entity_poly.pdbx_strand_id
1 'polypeptide(L)'
;MSRGVIKKVAGPLVIAEGMRDANMSDVERVSSQRLIGEIIEIHGDRASIQVYEETSGLGPGEPVESTGVPMSVELGPGLIGSIYDGIQRPLDDIMRVTGGNLLNRGVEVPALKRDKLWEFEASASVGDCVTGGDILGTVKETEVVSHKIMVPPGIEGTLSALYPGGHTVEDTVAVVTDAKGKEHSVGLMQRWPVRRGRPYQKKLSPDMPLVTGQRVIDTLFPIAKGGVAAVPGPFGSGKTVVQHQLAKWADADIVVYIGCGERGNEMTDVLNEFPELKDPKTGKSLMARTVLIANTSDMPVAAREASIYTGITIAEYFRDMGYSVALMADSTSRWAEALREMSGRLEEMPGEEGYPAYLGSRLAQFYERAGRVISLGSDGREGALSVIGAVSPAGGDTSEPVTQATLRIVKVFWSLDADLAYKRHFPAINWLTSYSLYVDTMEKWFNAKVSEEWTDLRAQIMRLLQEEAELNEIVQLVGMDALSAPDRLKLEAARSIREDFLHQNAFHETDTYTSLQKQYKMMRLILDYYKKAGEALKSGVSIERLVSLPVRENIGRYKYTEEADVERVFSETEEQLESQIRDELSRKEDF
;
A
#
# COMPACT_ATOMS: atom_id res chain seq x y z
N MET A 1 -17.64 34.38 8.91
CA MET A 1 -18.16 33.01 8.78
C MET A 1 -19.54 33.13 8.12
N SER A 2 -19.67 32.55 6.92
CA SER A 2 -20.97 32.51 6.22
C SER A 2 -21.98 31.71 7.03
N ARG A 3 -23.22 32.17 7.09
CA ARG A 3 -24.32 31.41 7.65
C ARG A 3 -25.37 31.24 6.56
N GLY A 4 -25.59 29.99 6.19
CA GLY A 4 -26.59 29.62 5.21
C GLY A 4 -27.75 28.86 5.84
N VAL A 5 -28.71 28.52 4.98
CA VAL A 5 -29.89 27.76 5.35
C VAL A 5 -30.10 26.62 4.35
N ILE A 6 -30.42 25.44 4.84
CA ILE A 6 -30.72 24.27 4.01
C ILE A 6 -31.93 24.53 3.14
N LYS A 7 -31.82 24.29 1.85
CA LYS A 7 -32.92 24.34 0.87
C LYS A 7 -33.36 22.96 0.39
N LYS A 8 -32.44 22.03 0.21
CA LYS A 8 -32.72 20.68 -0.28
C LYS A 8 -31.80 19.69 0.41
N VAL A 9 -32.30 18.51 0.73
CA VAL A 9 -31.54 17.35 1.20
C VAL A 9 -31.81 16.20 0.25
N ALA A 10 -30.76 15.59 -0.27
CA ALA A 10 -30.83 14.45 -1.18
C ALA A 10 -29.78 13.40 -0.80
N GLY A 11 -30.08 12.58 0.22
CA GLY A 11 -29.10 11.67 0.85
C GLY A 11 -27.92 12.47 1.43
N PRO A 12 -26.66 12.11 1.16
CA PRO A 12 -25.51 12.84 1.71
C PRO A 12 -25.30 14.23 1.09
N LEU A 13 -26.07 14.61 0.06
CA LEU A 13 -25.98 15.92 -0.57
C LEU A 13 -27.00 16.89 0.07
N VAL A 14 -26.50 18.02 0.56
CA VAL A 14 -27.28 19.13 1.09
C VAL A 14 -27.01 20.37 0.27
N ILE A 15 -28.06 21.05 -0.19
CA ILE A 15 -27.95 22.35 -0.86
C ILE A 15 -28.32 23.43 0.14
N ALA A 16 -27.42 24.35 0.41
CA ALA A 16 -27.60 25.51 1.26
C ALA A 16 -27.59 26.80 0.46
N GLU A 17 -28.37 27.80 0.88
CA GLU A 17 -28.44 29.13 0.32
C GLU A 17 -27.88 30.16 1.31
N GLY A 18 -27.39 31.29 0.83
CA GLY A 18 -26.76 32.33 1.66
C GLY A 18 -25.25 32.11 1.86
N MET A 19 -24.61 31.29 1.02
CA MET A 19 -23.22 30.86 1.16
C MET A 19 -22.24 31.67 0.29
N ARG A 20 -22.45 32.97 0.12
CA ARG A 20 -21.66 33.82 -0.82
C ARG A 20 -20.17 33.90 -0.49
N ASP A 21 -19.80 33.83 0.79
CA ASP A 21 -18.44 34.02 1.26
C ASP A 21 -17.72 32.68 1.52
N ALA A 22 -18.34 31.56 1.14
CA ALA A 22 -17.78 30.25 1.30
C ALA A 22 -16.88 29.87 0.10
N ASN A 23 -15.86 29.06 0.33
CA ASN A 23 -14.96 28.60 -0.72
C ASN A 23 -15.17 27.11 -1.00
N MET A 24 -14.73 26.70 -2.18
CA MET A 24 -14.67 25.28 -2.54
C MET A 24 -13.82 24.52 -1.52
N SER A 25 -14.32 23.35 -1.12
CA SER A 25 -13.70 22.46 -0.13
C SER A 25 -13.68 22.99 1.31
N ASP A 26 -14.34 24.11 1.62
CA ASP A 26 -14.55 24.51 3.01
C ASP A 26 -15.41 23.50 3.75
N VAL A 27 -15.07 23.27 5.02
CA VAL A 27 -15.86 22.42 5.92
C VAL A 27 -17.03 23.22 6.49
N GLU A 28 -18.21 22.61 6.43
CA GLU A 28 -19.45 23.16 6.91
C GLU A 28 -19.97 22.38 8.13
N ARG A 29 -20.65 23.08 9.03
CA ARG A 29 -21.44 22.51 10.11
C ARG A 29 -22.90 22.56 9.71
N VAL A 30 -23.46 21.41 9.33
CA VAL A 30 -24.80 21.29 8.75
C VAL A 30 -25.80 20.95 9.85
N SER A 31 -26.88 21.72 9.92
CA SER A 31 -27.97 21.66 10.88
C SER A 31 -27.60 22.04 12.33
N SER A 32 -28.60 22.03 13.20
CA SER A 32 -28.40 22.17 14.64
C SER A 32 -27.58 20.99 15.26
N GLN A 33 -27.54 19.87 14.56
CA GLN A 33 -26.74 18.70 14.94
C GLN A 33 -25.25 18.86 14.61
N ARG A 34 -24.86 19.92 13.86
CA ARG A 34 -23.47 20.25 13.50
C ARG A 34 -22.76 19.16 12.70
N LEU A 35 -23.48 18.46 11.82
CA LEU A 35 -22.92 17.42 10.99
C LEU A 35 -21.78 17.98 10.12
N ILE A 36 -20.72 17.19 9.93
CA ILE A 36 -19.58 17.60 9.14
C ILE A 36 -19.88 17.43 7.65
N GLY A 37 -19.72 18.50 6.87
CA GLY A 37 -19.83 18.47 5.41
C GLY A 37 -18.73 19.28 4.74
N GLU A 38 -18.54 19.09 3.44
CA GLU A 38 -17.58 19.79 2.59
C GLU A 38 -18.31 20.39 1.39
N ILE A 39 -17.98 21.61 1.03
CA ILE A 39 -18.50 22.24 -0.19
C ILE A 39 -17.84 21.59 -1.41
N ILE A 40 -18.66 21.01 -2.27
CA ILE A 40 -18.21 20.34 -3.50
C ILE A 40 -18.59 21.09 -4.77
N GLU A 41 -19.49 22.07 -4.67
CA GLU A 41 -19.95 22.90 -5.79
C GLU A 41 -20.54 24.21 -5.28
N ILE A 42 -20.35 25.30 -6.03
CA ILE A 42 -20.90 26.62 -5.71
C ILE A 42 -21.58 27.22 -6.94
N HIS A 43 -22.83 27.61 -6.81
CA HIS A 43 -23.60 28.34 -7.82
C HIS A 43 -24.20 29.64 -7.25
N GLY A 44 -23.54 30.77 -7.47
CA GLY A 44 -23.97 32.06 -6.95
C GLY A 44 -23.88 32.10 -5.42
N ASP A 45 -25.06 32.16 -4.74
CA ASP A 45 -25.15 32.12 -3.29
C ASP A 45 -25.52 30.74 -2.73
N ARG A 46 -25.61 29.73 -3.59
CA ARG A 46 -25.91 28.36 -3.23
C ARG A 46 -24.66 27.51 -3.24
N ALA A 47 -24.51 26.66 -2.21
CA ALA A 47 -23.46 25.66 -2.12
C ALA A 47 -24.07 24.27 -2.03
N SER A 48 -23.52 23.34 -2.82
CA SER A 48 -23.75 21.91 -2.69
C SER A 48 -22.74 21.35 -1.71
N ILE A 49 -23.25 20.78 -0.61
CA ILE A 49 -22.43 20.30 0.53
C ILE A 49 -22.58 18.79 0.61
N GLN A 50 -21.47 18.11 0.54
CA GLN A 50 -21.36 16.67 0.77
C GLN A 50 -21.22 16.43 2.27
N VAL A 51 -22.23 15.82 2.90
CA VAL A 51 -22.21 15.54 4.35
C VAL A 51 -21.61 14.17 4.60
N TYR A 52 -20.67 14.11 5.52
CA TYR A 52 -19.91 12.90 5.87
C TYR A 52 -20.61 11.99 6.87
N GLU A 53 -21.75 12.38 7.33
CA GLU A 53 -22.56 11.67 8.31
C GLU A 53 -23.96 11.38 7.77
N GLU A 54 -24.73 10.56 8.50
CA GLU A 54 -26.12 10.25 8.13
C GLU A 54 -27.00 11.50 8.20
N THR A 55 -27.69 11.79 7.10
CA THR A 55 -28.50 13.00 6.93
C THR A 55 -30.00 12.79 7.20
N SER A 56 -30.41 11.58 7.60
CA SER A 56 -31.84 11.31 7.88
C SER A 56 -32.37 12.23 8.95
N GLY A 57 -33.54 12.83 8.66
CA GLY A 57 -34.21 13.78 9.55
C GLY A 57 -33.76 15.24 9.40
N LEU A 58 -32.79 15.56 8.53
CA LEU A 58 -32.51 16.95 8.17
C LEU A 58 -33.59 17.49 7.24
N GLY A 59 -33.88 18.77 7.38
CA GLY A 59 -34.91 19.44 6.57
C GLY A 59 -34.55 20.84 6.12
N PRO A 60 -35.30 21.38 5.14
CA PRO A 60 -35.17 22.78 4.75
C PRO A 60 -35.43 23.74 5.92
N GLY A 61 -34.68 24.83 5.97
CA GLY A 61 -34.76 25.84 7.03
C GLY A 61 -33.74 25.67 8.15
N GLU A 62 -33.04 24.53 8.25
CA GLU A 62 -31.99 24.33 9.24
C GLU A 62 -30.73 25.12 8.89
N PRO A 63 -29.92 25.53 9.91
CA PRO A 63 -28.77 26.39 9.70
C PRO A 63 -27.58 25.59 9.10
N VAL A 64 -26.76 26.32 8.35
CA VAL A 64 -25.44 25.85 7.90
C VAL A 64 -24.41 26.90 8.28
N GLU A 65 -23.32 26.50 8.94
CA GLU A 65 -22.26 27.39 9.39
C GLU A 65 -20.94 27.01 8.74
N SER A 66 -20.31 27.93 8.01
CA SER A 66 -19.00 27.72 7.41
C SER A 66 -17.89 27.81 8.48
N THR A 67 -16.93 26.89 8.44
CA THR A 67 -15.71 26.99 9.23
C THR A 67 -14.67 27.88 8.58
N GLY A 68 -14.77 28.14 7.28
CA GLY A 68 -13.82 28.90 6.46
C GLY A 68 -12.46 28.23 6.30
N VAL A 69 -12.37 26.93 6.57
CA VAL A 69 -11.14 26.13 6.39
C VAL A 69 -11.46 24.84 5.64
N PRO A 70 -10.57 24.40 4.74
CA PRO A 70 -10.78 23.17 4.00
C PRO A 70 -10.67 21.94 4.91
N MET A 71 -11.24 20.82 4.46
CA MET A 71 -11.11 19.54 5.14
C MET A 71 -9.63 19.20 5.32
N SER A 72 -9.22 19.08 6.57
CA SER A 72 -7.81 18.90 6.96
C SER A 72 -7.68 17.79 7.96
N VAL A 73 -6.53 17.12 7.94
CA VAL A 73 -6.14 16.12 8.96
C VAL A 73 -5.19 16.75 9.97
N GLU A 74 -5.24 16.23 11.18
CA GLU A 74 -4.30 16.54 12.24
C GLU A 74 -3.10 15.60 12.16
N LEU A 75 -1.91 16.16 12.08
CA LEU A 75 -0.66 15.45 11.88
C LEU A 75 0.28 15.71 13.05
N GLY A 76 0.52 14.71 13.85
CA GLY A 76 1.32 14.82 15.08
C GLY A 76 1.47 13.49 15.80
N PRO A 77 2.15 13.46 16.96
CA PRO A 77 2.31 12.26 17.75
C PRO A 77 0.96 11.71 18.22
N GLY A 78 0.76 10.40 18.12
CA GLY A 78 -0.48 9.70 18.43
C GLY A 78 -1.23 9.17 17.21
N LEU A 79 -0.69 9.37 16.01
CA LEU A 79 -1.22 8.76 14.78
C LEU A 79 -0.98 7.25 14.74
N ILE A 80 0.24 6.83 15.08
CA ILE A 80 0.62 5.41 15.06
C ILE A 80 -0.17 4.62 16.11
N GLY A 81 -0.67 3.46 15.70
CA GLY A 81 -1.48 2.60 16.54
C GLY A 81 -2.94 3.03 16.65
N SER A 82 -3.33 4.12 16.01
CA SER A 82 -4.70 4.63 16.02
C SER A 82 -5.53 4.04 14.89
N ILE A 83 -6.84 3.94 15.14
CA ILE A 83 -7.85 3.50 14.19
C ILE A 83 -8.80 4.66 13.96
N TYR A 84 -8.84 5.16 12.74
CA TYR A 84 -9.67 6.29 12.34
C TYR A 84 -10.77 5.88 11.38
N ASP A 85 -11.84 6.66 11.33
CA ASP A 85 -12.79 6.62 10.21
C ASP A 85 -12.29 7.44 9.00
N GLY A 86 -13.10 7.52 7.95
CA GLY A 86 -12.75 8.20 6.70
C GLY A 86 -12.42 9.70 6.83
N ILE A 87 -12.86 10.36 7.90
CA ILE A 87 -12.61 11.78 8.17
C ILE A 87 -11.74 12.01 9.41
N GLN A 88 -10.95 11.02 9.74
CA GLN A 88 -9.98 11.04 10.86
C GLN A 88 -10.62 11.16 12.25
N ARG A 89 -11.84 10.65 12.47
CA ARG A 89 -12.36 10.52 13.84
C ARG A 89 -11.82 9.22 14.45
N PRO A 90 -11.23 9.26 15.67
CA PRO A 90 -10.69 8.09 16.33
C PRO A 90 -11.83 7.20 16.83
N LEU A 91 -11.94 5.97 16.30
CA LEU A 91 -13.06 5.05 16.57
C LEU A 91 -13.11 4.63 18.03
N ASP A 92 -11.97 4.34 18.65
CA ASP A 92 -11.90 3.93 20.07
C ASP A 92 -12.39 5.03 21.01
N ASP A 93 -12.06 6.28 20.74
CA ASP A 93 -12.47 7.40 21.56
C ASP A 93 -13.95 7.74 21.37
N ILE A 94 -14.47 7.59 20.13
CA ILE A 94 -15.91 7.70 19.87
C ILE A 94 -16.68 6.65 20.67
N MET A 95 -16.26 5.40 20.64
CA MET A 95 -16.91 4.31 21.42
C MET A 95 -16.93 4.61 22.92
N ARG A 96 -15.86 5.20 23.47
CA ARG A 96 -15.81 5.60 24.89
C ARG A 96 -16.78 6.73 25.22
N VAL A 97 -16.88 7.74 24.35
CA VAL A 97 -17.75 8.90 24.55
C VAL A 97 -19.23 8.54 24.38
N THR A 98 -19.55 7.68 23.40
CA THR A 98 -20.94 7.32 23.11
C THR A 98 -21.47 6.18 23.96
N GLY A 99 -20.59 5.41 24.59
CA GLY A 99 -20.94 4.24 25.41
C GLY A 99 -21.54 3.07 24.60
N GLY A 100 -21.41 3.07 23.28
CA GLY A 100 -21.98 2.06 22.38
C GLY A 100 -21.13 1.85 21.13
N ASN A 101 -21.47 0.80 20.37
CA ASN A 101 -20.75 0.40 19.15
C ASN A 101 -21.26 1.15 17.88
N LEU A 102 -22.18 2.11 18.04
CA LEU A 102 -22.72 2.88 16.91
C LEU A 102 -22.06 4.25 16.84
N LEU A 103 -21.71 4.65 15.64
CA LEU A 103 -21.22 6.00 15.34
C LEU A 103 -22.41 6.99 15.43
N ASN A 104 -22.51 7.70 16.54
CA ASN A 104 -23.53 8.72 16.72
C ASN A 104 -23.19 9.95 15.89
N ARG A 105 -24.24 10.59 15.34
CA ARG A 105 -24.14 11.81 14.52
C ARG A 105 -23.72 13.02 15.35
N GLY A 106 -22.94 13.92 14.75
CA GLY A 106 -22.51 15.17 15.38
C GLY A 106 -21.53 15.02 16.52
N VAL A 107 -20.96 13.83 16.72
CA VAL A 107 -19.93 13.61 17.74
C VAL A 107 -18.60 14.17 17.26
N GLU A 108 -18.12 15.19 17.95
CA GLU A 108 -16.82 15.80 17.73
C GLU A 108 -15.82 15.24 18.72
N VAL A 109 -14.86 14.47 18.23
CA VAL A 109 -13.72 13.97 19.00
C VAL A 109 -12.45 14.40 18.27
N PRO A 110 -11.47 15.02 18.96
CA PRO A 110 -10.21 15.38 18.34
C PRO A 110 -9.48 14.14 17.81
N ALA A 111 -8.86 14.26 16.64
CA ALA A 111 -8.12 13.15 16.03
C ALA A 111 -6.91 12.72 16.87
N LEU A 112 -6.24 13.68 17.49
CA LEU A 112 -5.13 13.44 18.41
C LEU A 112 -5.56 13.80 19.84
N LYS A 113 -5.13 13.02 20.83
CA LYS A 113 -5.44 13.24 22.25
C LYS A 113 -4.83 14.55 22.74
N ARG A 114 -5.68 15.44 23.30
CA ARG A 114 -5.28 16.78 23.76
C ARG A 114 -4.64 16.76 25.16
N ASP A 115 -4.95 15.75 25.96
CA ASP A 115 -4.51 15.60 27.35
C ASP A 115 -3.23 14.76 27.51
N LYS A 116 -2.78 14.09 26.45
CA LYS A 116 -1.58 13.28 26.49
C LYS A 116 -0.33 14.15 26.42
N LEU A 117 0.55 13.98 27.38
CA LEU A 117 1.87 14.61 27.39
C LEU A 117 2.87 13.74 26.61
N TRP A 118 3.62 14.41 25.77
CA TRP A 118 4.69 13.85 24.96
C TRP A 118 6.01 14.51 25.35
N GLU A 119 7.06 13.72 25.55
CA GLU A 119 8.39 14.24 25.84
C GLU A 119 9.04 14.68 24.52
N PHE A 120 9.22 16.01 24.37
CA PHE A 120 9.86 16.61 23.21
C PHE A 120 11.34 16.79 23.47
N GLU A 121 12.17 16.07 22.72
CA GLU A 121 13.63 16.17 22.72
C GLU A 121 14.08 17.07 21.57
N ALA A 122 14.59 18.24 21.88
CA ALA A 122 15.05 19.21 20.89
C ALA A 122 16.37 18.77 20.24
N SER A 123 16.47 18.88 18.92
CA SER A 123 17.69 18.68 18.14
C SER A 123 18.22 19.97 17.48
N ALA A 124 17.36 20.98 17.31
CA ALA A 124 17.73 22.30 16.86
C ALA A 124 18.15 23.22 18.03
N SER A 125 18.74 24.35 17.73
CA SER A 125 19.17 25.36 18.70
C SER A 125 18.55 26.72 18.42
N VAL A 126 18.30 27.49 19.47
CA VAL A 126 17.85 28.88 19.33
C VAL A 126 18.91 29.67 18.57
N GLY A 127 18.47 30.42 17.56
CA GLY A 127 19.36 31.16 16.64
C GLY A 127 19.58 30.45 15.28
N ASP A 128 19.19 29.17 15.15
CA ASP A 128 19.30 28.48 13.87
C ASP A 128 18.34 29.09 12.84
N CYS A 129 18.82 29.21 11.60
CA CYS A 129 17.95 29.51 10.47
C CYS A 129 17.24 28.22 10.04
N VAL A 130 15.92 28.25 10.03
CA VAL A 130 15.07 27.11 9.70
C VAL A 130 14.12 27.42 8.56
N THR A 131 13.80 26.39 7.78
CA THR A 131 12.81 26.46 6.70
C THR A 131 11.79 25.35 6.85
N GLY A 132 10.66 25.48 6.15
CA GLY A 132 9.61 24.45 6.18
C GLY A 132 10.17 23.05 5.92
N GLY A 133 9.89 22.12 6.82
CA GLY A 133 10.39 20.76 6.79
C GLY A 133 11.63 20.48 7.65
N ASP A 134 12.34 21.49 8.13
CA ASP A 134 13.47 21.27 9.06
C ASP A 134 12.99 20.61 10.36
N ILE A 135 13.80 19.68 10.87
CA ILE A 135 13.48 18.94 12.10
C ILE A 135 13.92 19.76 13.30
N LEU A 136 12.98 20.08 14.18
CA LEU A 136 13.22 20.80 15.44
C LEU A 136 13.61 19.86 16.58
N GLY A 137 13.16 18.63 16.53
CA GLY A 137 13.39 17.63 17.54
C GLY A 137 12.54 16.38 17.30
N THR A 138 12.50 15.51 18.29
CA THR A 138 11.80 14.22 18.19
C THR A 138 10.93 13.97 19.41
N VAL A 139 9.93 13.13 19.22
CA VAL A 139 9.07 12.58 20.26
C VAL A 139 9.04 11.06 20.08
N LYS A 140 9.27 10.29 21.13
CA LYS A 140 9.11 8.84 21.09
C LYS A 140 7.62 8.49 21.03
N GLU A 141 7.10 8.23 19.85
CA GLU A 141 5.68 7.93 19.66
C GLU A 141 5.34 6.49 20.06
N THR A 142 6.14 5.54 19.57
CA THR A 142 6.07 4.12 19.94
C THR A 142 7.48 3.58 20.24
N GLU A 143 7.58 2.28 20.57
CA GLU A 143 8.89 1.64 20.79
C GLU A 143 9.74 1.58 19.51
N VAL A 144 9.11 1.67 18.33
CA VAL A 144 9.77 1.52 17.03
C VAL A 144 9.75 2.78 16.19
N VAL A 145 8.89 3.76 16.51
CA VAL A 145 8.74 5.00 15.74
C VAL A 145 9.10 6.22 16.59
N SER A 146 10.10 6.96 16.10
CA SER A 146 10.47 8.29 16.61
C SER A 146 9.82 9.35 15.73
N HIS A 147 8.84 10.06 16.29
CA HIS A 147 8.11 11.11 15.57
C HIS A 147 8.97 12.37 15.46
N LYS A 148 9.26 12.80 14.25
CA LYS A 148 10.07 13.99 13.99
C LYS A 148 9.17 15.21 13.91
N ILE A 149 9.42 16.18 14.77
CA ILE A 149 8.69 17.45 14.78
C ILE A 149 9.34 18.40 13.79
N MET A 150 8.60 18.75 12.76
CA MET A 150 9.08 19.53 11.62
C MET A 150 8.47 20.93 11.60
N VAL A 151 9.22 21.89 11.13
CA VAL A 151 8.69 23.22 10.79
C VAL A 151 7.61 23.06 9.71
N PRO A 152 6.39 23.59 9.91
CA PRO A 152 5.34 23.49 8.90
C PRO A 152 5.76 24.09 7.56
N PRO A 153 5.30 23.52 6.42
CA PRO A 153 5.57 24.08 5.10
C PRO A 153 5.14 25.53 4.97
N GLY A 154 6.00 26.36 4.38
CA GLY A 154 5.74 27.80 4.17
C GLY A 154 6.18 28.70 5.33
N ILE A 155 6.74 28.16 6.40
CA ILE A 155 7.38 28.93 7.49
C ILE A 155 8.90 28.88 7.26
N GLU A 156 9.54 30.05 7.28
CA GLU A 156 10.98 30.22 7.22
C GLU A 156 11.41 31.38 8.10
N GLY A 157 12.57 31.27 8.73
CA GLY A 157 13.07 32.33 9.59
C GLY A 157 14.13 31.84 10.57
N THR A 158 14.31 32.59 11.65
CA THR A 158 15.23 32.25 12.74
C THR A 158 14.45 31.64 13.91
N LEU A 159 14.95 30.56 14.48
CA LEU A 159 14.38 29.96 15.67
C LEU A 159 14.64 30.87 16.89
N SER A 160 13.59 31.56 17.34
CA SER A 160 13.69 32.56 18.41
C SER A 160 13.46 31.98 19.80
N ALA A 161 12.70 30.85 19.88
CA ALA A 161 12.49 30.13 21.13
C ALA A 161 12.31 28.64 20.87
N LEU A 162 12.71 27.81 21.86
CA LEU A 162 12.59 26.34 21.82
C LEU A 162 12.34 25.84 23.25
N TYR A 163 11.34 24.97 23.42
CA TYR A 163 10.86 24.50 24.71
C TYR A 163 10.88 22.96 24.76
N PRO A 164 12.04 22.35 25.14
CA PRO A 164 12.10 20.90 25.37
C PRO A 164 11.30 20.49 26.60
N GLY A 165 10.89 19.20 26.67
CA GLY A 165 10.19 18.60 27.79
C GLY A 165 8.78 18.12 27.46
N GLY A 166 7.96 17.93 28.48
CA GLY A 166 6.60 17.40 28.35
C GLY A 166 5.61 18.42 27.81
N HIS A 167 5.03 18.15 26.67
CA HIS A 167 4.05 19.00 25.98
C HIS A 167 2.86 18.20 25.46
N THR A 168 1.69 18.85 25.41
CA THR A 168 0.55 18.36 24.65
C THR A 168 0.72 18.66 23.16
N VAL A 169 -0.13 18.10 22.31
CA VAL A 169 -0.05 18.36 20.85
C VAL A 169 -0.38 19.80 20.47
N GLU A 170 -1.06 20.55 21.33
CA GLU A 170 -1.45 21.96 21.10
C GLU A 170 -0.46 22.97 21.70
N ASP A 171 0.43 22.54 22.59
CA ASP A 171 1.41 23.43 23.19
C ASP A 171 2.44 23.89 22.16
N THR A 172 2.88 25.14 22.30
CA THR A 172 3.97 25.69 21.49
C THR A 172 5.31 25.13 21.95
N VAL A 173 6.03 24.43 21.10
CA VAL A 173 7.36 23.87 21.39
C VAL A 173 8.48 24.69 20.77
N ALA A 174 8.18 25.52 19.80
CA ALA A 174 9.15 26.41 19.16
C ALA A 174 8.48 27.69 18.63
N VAL A 175 9.26 28.75 18.46
CA VAL A 175 8.83 30.00 17.80
C VAL A 175 9.84 30.34 16.73
N VAL A 176 9.37 30.57 15.50
CA VAL A 176 10.16 30.98 14.34
C VAL A 176 9.80 32.41 13.99
N THR A 177 10.79 33.31 13.96
CA THR A 177 10.61 34.71 13.56
C THR A 177 11.02 34.84 12.10
N ASP A 178 10.10 35.26 11.24
CA ASP A 178 10.36 35.44 9.81
C ASP A 178 11.15 36.76 9.53
N ALA A 179 11.54 36.95 8.28
CA ALA A 179 12.29 38.14 7.85
C ALA A 179 11.53 39.47 8.05
N LYS A 180 10.22 39.43 8.26
CA LYS A 180 9.36 40.60 8.55
C LYS A 180 9.18 40.83 10.04
N GLY A 181 9.80 40.02 10.89
CA GLY A 181 9.67 40.10 12.35
C GLY A 181 8.37 39.48 12.89
N LYS A 182 7.62 38.74 12.06
CA LYS A 182 6.42 38.02 12.51
C LYS A 182 6.81 36.70 13.17
N GLU A 183 6.24 36.46 14.32
CA GLU A 183 6.42 35.21 15.07
C GLU A 183 5.42 34.16 14.61
N HIS A 184 5.93 32.95 14.37
CA HIS A 184 5.16 31.76 14.04
C HIS A 184 5.37 30.70 15.11
N SER A 185 4.32 30.39 15.87
CA SER A 185 4.34 29.31 16.86
C SER A 185 4.27 27.95 16.18
N VAL A 186 5.12 27.03 16.58
CA VAL A 186 5.16 25.65 16.11
C VAL A 186 4.84 24.74 17.29
N GLY A 187 3.82 23.89 17.14
CA GLY A 187 3.44 22.85 18.11
C GLY A 187 3.93 21.47 17.67
N LEU A 188 3.54 20.45 18.45
CA LEU A 188 3.77 19.05 18.06
C LEU A 188 2.84 18.61 16.95
N MET A 189 1.74 19.30 16.72
CA MET A 189 0.73 19.00 15.73
C MET A 189 0.69 20.10 14.66
N GLN A 190 0.47 19.67 13.41
CA GLN A 190 0.13 20.56 12.30
C GLN A 190 -1.14 20.06 11.59
N ARG A 191 -1.85 20.95 10.88
CA ARG A 191 -3.01 20.59 10.05
C ARG A 191 -2.66 20.71 8.59
N TRP A 192 -3.16 19.77 7.78
CA TRP A 192 -2.94 19.80 6.34
C TRP A 192 -4.21 19.44 5.57
N PRO A 193 -4.58 20.22 4.51
CA PRO A 193 -5.73 19.94 3.68
C PRO A 193 -5.56 18.60 2.93
N VAL A 194 -6.52 17.69 3.07
CA VAL A 194 -6.42 16.32 2.53
C VAL A 194 -6.38 16.25 1.01
N ARG A 195 -7.04 17.19 0.34
CA ARG A 195 -7.11 17.22 -1.13
C ARG A 195 -5.86 17.80 -1.78
N ARG A 196 -4.93 18.31 -0.99
CA ARG A 196 -3.67 18.87 -1.45
C ARG A 196 -2.50 17.98 -1.04
N GLY A 197 -1.72 17.51 -2.03
CA GLY A 197 -0.48 16.77 -1.77
C GLY A 197 0.52 17.61 -0.94
N ARG A 198 1.27 16.94 -0.07
CA ARG A 198 2.31 17.62 0.72
C ARG A 198 3.52 17.92 -0.16
N PRO A 199 4.11 19.12 -0.02
CA PRO A 199 5.22 19.54 -0.87
C PRO A 199 6.51 18.78 -0.54
N TYR A 200 7.39 18.68 -1.54
CA TYR A 200 8.74 18.10 -1.45
C TYR A 200 9.68 18.91 -2.33
N GLN A 201 11.00 18.77 -2.13
CA GLN A 201 11.98 19.49 -2.95
C GLN A 201 12.12 18.87 -4.34
N LYS A 202 12.29 17.54 -4.40
CA LYS A 202 12.55 16.82 -5.65
C LYS A 202 12.02 15.40 -5.57
N LYS A 203 11.42 14.93 -6.65
CA LYS A 203 11.07 13.52 -6.84
C LYS A 203 12.27 12.77 -7.42
N LEU A 204 12.60 11.62 -6.83
CA LEU A 204 13.71 10.78 -7.23
C LEU A 204 13.26 9.65 -8.14
N SER A 205 14.19 9.05 -8.88
CA SER A 205 13.93 7.85 -9.67
C SER A 205 13.61 6.66 -8.76
N PRO A 206 12.62 5.83 -9.13
CA PRO A 206 12.27 4.61 -8.42
C PRO A 206 13.22 3.46 -8.81
N ASP A 207 14.48 3.52 -8.38
CA ASP A 207 15.56 2.60 -8.74
C ASP A 207 15.91 1.58 -7.64
N MET A 208 15.17 1.57 -6.53
CA MET A 208 15.34 0.65 -5.42
C MET A 208 14.06 -0.15 -5.20
N PRO A 209 14.13 -1.49 -5.03
CA PRO A 209 12.95 -2.29 -4.76
C PRO A 209 12.41 -2.03 -3.35
N LEU A 210 11.08 -2.13 -3.22
CA LEU A 210 10.43 -2.40 -1.95
C LEU A 210 10.42 -3.92 -1.78
N VAL A 211 11.34 -4.44 -1.00
CA VAL A 211 11.46 -5.89 -0.79
C VAL A 211 10.29 -6.38 0.05
N THR A 212 9.61 -7.40 -0.42
CA THR A 212 8.37 -7.91 0.20
C THR A 212 8.53 -9.29 0.83
N GLY A 213 9.59 -10.02 0.48
CA GLY A 213 9.76 -11.40 0.89
C GLY A 213 8.81 -12.38 0.18
N GLN A 214 7.98 -11.88 -0.74
CA GLN A 214 7.09 -12.68 -1.58
C GLN A 214 7.80 -12.97 -2.91
N ARG A 215 8.12 -14.24 -3.17
CA ARG A 215 8.95 -14.66 -4.31
C ARG A 215 8.41 -14.19 -5.65
N VAL A 216 7.12 -14.38 -5.90
CA VAL A 216 6.47 -13.97 -7.15
C VAL A 216 6.56 -12.45 -7.36
N ILE A 217 6.48 -11.67 -6.29
CA ILE A 217 6.57 -10.21 -6.34
C ILE A 217 8.02 -9.80 -6.54
N ASP A 218 8.89 -10.12 -5.60
CA ASP A 218 10.27 -9.62 -5.59
C ASP A 218 11.06 -10.04 -6.84
N THR A 219 10.80 -11.25 -7.35
CA THR A 219 11.52 -11.80 -8.49
C THR A 219 10.88 -11.45 -9.82
N LEU A 220 9.58 -11.72 -10.00
CA LEU A 220 8.95 -11.58 -11.31
C LEU A 220 8.37 -10.19 -11.53
N PHE A 221 7.70 -9.62 -10.54
CA PHE A 221 6.93 -8.37 -10.68
C PHE A 221 7.23 -7.38 -9.54
N PRO A 222 8.51 -6.98 -9.38
CA PRO A 222 8.91 -6.14 -8.26
C PRO A 222 8.29 -4.75 -8.31
N ILE A 223 8.02 -4.20 -7.13
CA ILE A 223 7.62 -2.81 -6.92
C ILE A 223 8.81 -2.01 -6.40
N ALA A 224 8.97 -0.78 -6.86
CA ALA A 224 9.99 0.12 -6.34
C ALA A 224 9.55 0.80 -5.04
N LYS A 225 10.50 1.19 -4.19
CA LYS A 225 10.25 2.16 -3.11
C LYS A 225 9.77 3.48 -3.72
N GLY A 226 8.61 3.94 -3.28
CA GLY A 226 7.92 5.06 -3.90
C GLY A 226 7.16 4.70 -5.18
N GLY A 227 7.01 3.42 -5.49
CA GLY A 227 6.28 2.92 -6.64
C GLY A 227 4.77 2.79 -6.41
N VAL A 228 4.07 2.45 -7.48
CA VAL A 228 2.62 2.26 -7.50
C VAL A 228 2.27 0.89 -8.10
N ALA A 229 1.41 0.16 -7.39
CA ALA A 229 0.94 -1.14 -7.81
C ALA A 229 -0.57 -1.27 -7.66
N ALA A 230 -1.18 -2.09 -8.50
CA ALA A 230 -2.56 -2.52 -8.36
C ALA A 230 -2.63 -4.03 -8.19
N VAL A 231 -3.57 -4.47 -7.36
CA VAL A 231 -3.89 -5.87 -7.09
C VAL A 231 -5.35 -6.11 -7.51
N PRO A 232 -5.62 -6.30 -8.81
CA PRO A 232 -6.96 -6.65 -9.25
C PRO A 232 -7.21 -8.14 -9.04
N GLY A 233 -8.44 -8.49 -8.72
CA GLY A 233 -8.85 -9.86 -8.65
C GLY A 233 -10.30 -10.03 -8.22
N PRO A 234 -10.94 -11.14 -8.59
CA PRO A 234 -12.29 -11.43 -8.16
C PRO A 234 -12.36 -11.64 -6.63
N PHE A 235 -13.57 -11.68 -6.13
CA PHE A 235 -13.81 -12.02 -4.72
C PHE A 235 -13.24 -13.41 -4.39
N GLY A 236 -12.58 -13.53 -3.23
CA GLY A 236 -11.98 -14.79 -2.77
C GLY A 236 -10.65 -15.18 -3.41
N SER A 237 -10.08 -14.34 -4.29
CA SER A 237 -8.76 -14.59 -4.90
C SER A 237 -7.56 -14.30 -4.00
N GLY A 238 -7.80 -13.82 -2.76
CA GLY A 238 -6.74 -13.56 -1.77
C GLY A 238 -6.17 -12.15 -1.78
N LYS A 239 -6.88 -11.13 -2.30
CA LYS A 239 -6.44 -9.72 -2.29
C LYS A 239 -6.00 -9.26 -0.90
N THR A 240 -6.87 -9.43 0.08
CA THR A 240 -6.61 -9.02 1.48
C THR A 240 -5.42 -9.75 2.06
N VAL A 241 -5.27 -11.05 1.78
CA VAL A 241 -4.11 -11.83 2.25
C VAL A 241 -2.81 -11.28 1.67
N VAL A 242 -2.78 -10.96 0.37
CA VAL A 242 -1.60 -10.34 -0.26
C VAL A 242 -1.25 -9.02 0.40
N GLN A 243 -2.25 -8.16 0.65
CA GLN A 243 -2.01 -6.87 1.31
C GLN A 243 -1.55 -7.01 2.76
N HIS A 244 -2.09 -7.99 3.52
CA HIS A 244 -1.63 -8.29 4.87
C HIS A 244 -0.19 -8.80 4.89
N GLN A 245 0.19 -9.67 3.95
CA GLN A 245 1.57 -10.12 3.81
C GLN A 245 2.51 -8.96 3.48
N LEU A 246 2.10 -8.05 2.60
CA LEU A 246 2.87 -6.85 2.29
C LEU A 246 2.99 -5.92 3.50
N ALA A 247 1.91 -5.69 4.25
CA ALA A 247 1.94 -4.89 5.47
C ALA A 247 2.90 -5.46 6.52
N LYS A 248 2.93 -6.78 6.66
CA LYS A 248 3.77 -7.48 7.63
C LYS A 248 5.25 -7.50 7.23
N TRP A 249 5.54 -7.82 5.97
CA TRP A 249 6.88 -8.21 5.53
C TRP A 249 7.61 -7.17 4.68
N ALA A 250 6.88 -6.24 4.03
CA ALA A 250 7.51 -5.23 3.18
C ALA A 250 8.57 -4.43 3.95
N ASP A 251 9.64 -4.08 3.24
CA ASP A 251 10.71 -3.22 3.77
C ASP A 251 10.26 -1.76 3.84
N ALA A 252 9.25 -1.53 4.65
CA ALA A 252 8.70 -0.22 4.99
C ALA A 252 8.82 0.02 6.51
N ASP A 253 9.05 1.27 6.89
CA ASP A 253 9.13 1.67 8.29
C ASP A 253 7.73 1.87 8.88
N ILE A 254 6.83 2.44 8.08
CA ILE A 254 5.46 2.78 8.46
C ILE A 254 4.48 2.15 7.47
N VAL A 255 3.39 1.64 7.98
CA VAL A 255 2.27 1.13 7.20
C VAL A 255 1.04 2.00 7.43
N VAL A 256 0.38 2.41 6.34
CA VAL A 256 -0.94 3.01 6.39
C VAL A 256 -1.90 2.09 5.65
N TYR A 257 -2.88 1.56 6.34
CA TYR A 257 -3.89 0.69 5.75
C TYR A 257 -5.24 1.38 5.70
N ILE A 258 -5.83 1.44 4.52
CA ILE A 258 -7.13 2.07 4.27
C ILE A 258 -8.12 0.98 3.86
N GLY A 259 -9.04 0.64 4.76
CA GLY A 259 -10.23 -0.14 4.43
C GLY A 259 -11.29 0.82 3.89
N CYS A 260 -11.43 0.87 2.56
CA CYS A 260 -12.34 1.78 1.88
C CYS A 260 -13.57 1.05 1.37
N GLY A 261 -14.67 1.12 2.09
CA GLY A 261 -15.94 0.52 1.70
C GLY A 261 -15.96 -1.01 1.77
N GLU A 262 -15.05 -1.61 2.51
CA GLU A 262 -15.01 -3.05 2.71
C GLU A 262 -16.12 -3.52 3.66
N ARG A 263 -16.40 -4.82 3.64
CA ARG A 263 -17.42 -5.40 4.49
C ARG A 263 -17.01 -5.32 5.96
N GLY A 264 -17.98 -5.11 6.84
CA GLY A 264 -17.71 -4.98 8.27
C GLY A 264 -16.98 -6.19 8.87
N ASN A 265 -17.26 -7.41 8.42
CA ASN A 265 -16.56 -8.61 8.87
C ASN A 265 -15.09 -8.65 8.42
N GLU A 266 -14.78 -8.31 7.15
CA GLU A 266 -13.41 -8.25 6.64
C GLU A 266 -12.61 -7.16 7.37
N MET A 267 -13.22 -6.01 7.64
CA MET A 267 -12.58 -4.95 8.41
C MET A 267 -12.36 -5.37 9.88
N THR A 268 -13.31 -6.10 10.47
CA THR A 268 -13.16 -6.64 11.82
C THR A 268 -11.99 -7.62 11.91
N ASP A 269 -11.80 -8.44 10.88
CA ASP A 269 -10.66 -9.36 10.81
C ASP A 269 -9.34 -8.58 10.81
N VAL A 270 -9.22 -7.51 10.00
CA VAL A 270 -8.05 -6.60 9.99
C VAL A 270 -7.82 -5.98 11.37
N LEU A 271 -8.87 -5.47 12.00
CA LEU A 271 -8.79 -4.81 13.31
C LEU A 271 -8.38 -5.77 14.44
N ASN A 272 -8.74 -7.04 14.33
CA ASN A 272 -8.36 -8.07 15.30
C ASN A 272 -6.97 -8.65 15.01
N GLU A 273 -6.64 -8.88 13.74
CA GLU A 273 -5.37 -9.53 13.36
C GLU A 273 -4.16 -8.60 13.49
N PHE A 274 -4.26 -7.33 13.07
CA PHE A 274 -3.11 -6.43 13.08
C PHE A 274 -2.48 -6.21 14.48
N PRO A 275 -3.25 -6.06 15.56
CA PRO A 275 -2.68 -5.98 16.90
C PRO A 275 -1.96 -7.25 17.36
N GLU A 276 -2.39 -8.43 16.87
CA GLU A 276 -1.82 -9.73 17.21
C GLU A 276 -0.61 -10.08 16.35
N LEU A 277 -0.54 -9.54 15.12
CA LEU A 277 0.58 -9.75 14.24
C LEU A 277 1.84 -9.09 14.82
N LYS A 278 2.93 -9.86 14.83
CA LYS A 278 4.24 -9.35 15.22
C LYS A 278 5.01 -8.88 13.99
N ASP A 279 5.58 -7.69 14.11
CA ASP A 279 6.53 -7.19 13.13
C ASP A 279 7.80 -8.06 13.19
N PRO A 280 8.15 -8.72 12.09
CA PRO A 280 9.29 -9.64 12.07
C PRO A 280 10.64 -8.97 12.33
N LYS A 281 10.76 -7.67 12.08
CA LYS A 281 12.00 -6.92 12.29
C LYS A 281 12.22 -6.58 13.76
N THR A 282 11.16 -6.28 14.48
CA THR A 282 11.25 -5.76 15.85
C THR A 282 10.69 -6.72 16.90
N GLY A 283 9.93 -7.73 16.50
CA GLY A 283 9.19 -8.64 17.39
C GLY A 283 8.02 -7.99 18.14
N LYS A 284 7.74 -6.70 17.89
CA LYS A 284 6.64 -5.94 18.48
C LYS A 284 5.35 -6.10 17.69
N SER A 285 4.23 -5.64 18.22
CA SER A 285 2.98 -5.59 17.45
C SER A 285 3.14 -4.77 16.18
N LEU A 286 2.55 -5.25 15.08
CA LEU A 286 2.52 -4.52 13.81
C LEU A 286 1.86 -3.13 13.97
N MET A 287 0.91 -3.00 14.89
CA MET A 287 0.27 -1.72 15.22
C MET A 287 1.25 -0.66 15.74
N ALA A 288 2.41 -1.05 16.28
CA ALA A 288 3.44 -0.10 16.73
C ALA A 288 4.06 0.72 15.58
N ARG A 289 3.80 0.38 14.32
CA ARG A 289 4.21 1.11 13.12
C ARG A 289 3.09 1.29 12.08
N THR A 290 1.84 1.11 12.48
CA THR A 290 0.69 1.11 11.56
C THR A 290 -0.34 2.17 11.94
N VAL A 291 -0.94 2.80 10.94
CA VAL A 291 -2.13 3.63 11.04
C VAL A 291 -3.24 2.94 10.26
N LEU A 292 -4.41 2.74 10.87
CA LEU A 292 -5.59 2.15 10.23
C LEU A 292 -6.64 3.21 9.95
N ILE A 293 -7.17 3.21 8.73
CA ILE A 293 -8.35 3.98 8.34
C ILE A 293 -9.45 2.96 8.04
N ALA A 294 -10.50 2.92 8.83
CA ALA A 294 -11.59 1.97 8.68
C ALA A 294 -12.86 2.71 8.24
N ASN A 295 -13.24 2.53 6.98
CA ASN A 295 -14.53 2.94 6.45
C ASN A 295 -15.24 1.73 5.86
N THR A 296 -16.24 1.20 6.56
CA THR A 296 -17.00 0.03 6.13
C THR A 296 -18.10 0.40 5.13
N SER A 297 -18.66 -0.59 4.45
CA SER A 297 -19.65 -0.41 3.40
C SER A 297 -20.99 0.19 3.88
N ASP A 298 -21.28 0.08 5.18
CA ASP A 298 -22.45 0.65 5.85
C ASP A 298 -22.25 2.09 6.35
N MET A 299 -21.02 2.59 6.33
CA MET A 299 -20.70 3.98 6.65
C MET A 299 -21.07 4.93 5.49
N PRO A 300 -21.26 6.24 5.77
CA PRO A 300 -21.65 7.22 4.76
C PRO A 300 -20.71 7.26 3.54
N VAL A 301 -21.28 7.36 2.35
CA VAL A 301 -20.56 7.36 1.07
C VAL A 301 -19.52 8.48 0.98
N ALA A 302 -19.85 9.63 1.50
CA ALA A 302 -18.95 10.79 1.53
C ALA A 302 -17.68 10.52 2.36
N ALA A 303 -17.83 9.89 3.53
CA ALA A 303 -16.70 9.49 4.36
C ALA A 303 -15.83 8.42 3.68
N ARG A 304 -16.46 7.55 2.88
CA ARG A 304 -15.73 6.57 2.04
C ARG A 304 -14.86 7.28 1.00
N GLU A 305 -15.41 8.29 0.32
CA GLU A 305 -14.65 9.09 -0.64
C GLU A 305 -13.47 9.80 0.03
N ALA A 306 -13.67 10.37 1.22
CA ALA A 306 -12.65 11.08 1.96
C ALA A 306 -11.53 10.18 2.51
N SER A 307 -11.81 8.91 2.82
CA SER A 307 -10.88 7.98 3.48
C SER A 307 -9.55 7.84 2.75
N ILE A 308 -9.58 7.82 1.43
CA ILE A 308 -8.39 7.71 0.57
C ILE A 308 -7.48 8.93 0.76
N TYR A 309 -8.06 10.13 0.80
CA TYR A 309 -7.28 11.36 0.98
C TYR A 309 -6.74 11.51 2.40
N THR A 310 -7.53 11.12 3.39
CA THR A 310 -7.09 11.08 4.80
C THR A 310 -5.87 10.19 4.96
N GLY A 311 -5.94 8.96 4.47
CA GLY A 311 -4.85 8.00 4.60
C GLY A 311 -3.59 8.42 3.85
N ILE A 312 -3.72 8.89 2.60
CA ILE A 312 -2.53 9.27 1.84
C ILE A 312 -1.85 10.54 2.39
N THR A 313 -2.61 11.46 2.97
CA THR A 313 -2.04 12.66 3.61
C THR A 313 -1.23 12.28 4.86
N ILE A 314 -1.74 11.36 5.68
CA ILE A 314 -0.99 10.82 6.82
C ILE A 314 0.28 10.10 6.35
N ALA A 315 0.18 9.31 5.29
CA ALA A 315 1.33 8.62 4.72
C ALA A 315 2.41 9.59 4.18
N GLU A 316 2.02 10.66 3.50
CA GLU A 316 2.93 11.70 3.05
C GLU A 316 3.62 12.41 4.22
N TYR A 317 2.93 12.61 5.33
CA TYR A 317 3.52 13.24 6.52
C TYR A 317 4.66 12.41 7.11
N PHE A 318 4.50 11.08 7.20
CA PHE A 318 5.58 10.19 7.62
C PHE A 318 6.70 10.08 6.57
N ARG A 319 6.37 10.10 5.28
CA ARG A 319 7.37 10.24 4.20
C ARG A 319 8.24 11.49 4.40
N ASP A 320 7.62 12.61 4.74
CA ASP A 320 8.33 13.88 4.94
C ASP A 320 9.33 13.82 6.12
N MET A 321 9.10 12.93 7.08
CA MET A 321 10.07 12.64 8.15
C MET A 321 11.27 11.80 7.67
N GLY A 322 11.26 11.31 6.43
CA GLY A 322 12.30 10.46 5.86
C GLY A 322 12.04 8.96 6.05
N TYR A 323 10.82 8.56 6.42
CA TYR A 323 10.44 7.16 6.50
C TYR A 323 10.07 6.59 5.12
N SER A 324 10.28 5.28 4.98
CA SER A 324 9.69 4.48 3.90
C SER A 324 8.29 4.05 4.32
N VAL A 325 7.29 4.57 3.64
CA VAL A 325 5.88 4.32 3.97
C VAL A 325 5.26 3.42 2.90
N ALA A 326 4.58 2.37 3.31
CA ALA A 326 3.73 1.56 2.44
C ALA A 326 2.26 1.85 2.76
N LEU A 327 1.52 2.29 1.75
CA LEU A 327 0.08 2.52 1.84
C LEU A 327 -0.66 1.44 1.07
N MET A 328 -1.55 0.72 1.75
CA MET A 328 -2.48 -0.24 1.17
C MET A 328 -3.88 0.36 1.17
N ALA A 329 -4.56 0.33 0.03
CA ALA A 329 -5.94 0.77 -0.12
C ALA A 329 -6.81 -0.40 -0.57
N ASP A 330 -7.70 -0.86 0.29
CA ASP A 330 -8.66 -1.94 0.04
C ASP A 330 -10.10 -1.44 0.20
N SER A 331 -10.81 -1.15 -0.89
CA SER A 331 -10.38 -1.18 -2.26
C SER A 331 -10.66 0.14 -3.00
N THR A 332 -9.85 0.45 -4.00
CA THR A 332 -10.07 1.64 -4.86
C THR A 332 -11.33 1.52 -5.71
N SER A 333 -11.85 0.31 -5.97
CA SER A 333 -13.16 0.11 -6.62
C SER A 333 -14.30 0.68 -5.79
N ARG A 334 -14.26 0.48 -4.47
CA ARG A 334 -15.29 1.03 -3.57
C ARG A 334 -15.22 2.55 -3.45
N TRP A 335 -14.02 3.10 -3.55
CA TRP A 335 -13.84 4.54 -3.69
C TRP A 335 -14.42 5.08 -5.00
N ALA A 336 -14.18 4.42 -6.12
CA ALA A 336 -14.76 4.77 -7.41
C ALA A 336 -16.31 4.68 -7.40
N GLU A 337 -16.88 3.66 -6.73
CA GLU A 337 -18.34 3.57 -6.52
C GLU A 337 -18.86 4.77 -5.73
N ALA A 338 -18.14 5.24 -4.71
CA ALA A 338 -18.51 6.44 -3.98
C ALA A 338 -18.50 7.69 -4.88
N LEU A 339 -17.50 7.83 -5.74
CA LEU A 339 -17.45 8.91 -6.75
C LEU A 339 -18.64 8.82 -7.71
N ARG A 340 -19.02 7.63 -8.18
CA ARG A 340 -20.18 7.41 -9.05
C ARG A 340 -21.48 7.81 -8.36
N GLU A 341 -21.67 7.43 -7.11
CA GLU A 341 -22.87 7.78 -6.35
C GLU A 341 -22.99 9.28 -6.14
N MET A 342 -21.90 9.96 -5.80
CA MET A 342 -21.87 11.41 -5.60
C MET A 342 -22.14 12.15 -6.90
N SER A 343 -21.48 11.78 -8.00
CA SER A 343 -21.71 12.35 -9.33
C SER A 343 -23.17 12.20 -9.79
N GLY A 344 -23.77 11.02 -9.55
CA GLY A 344 -25.18 10.79 -9.85
C GLY A 344 -26.14 11.69 -9.06
N ARG A 345 -25.83 11.98 -7.78
CA ARG A 345 -26.63 12.90 -6.94
C ARG A 345 -26.48 14.37 -7.32
N LEU A 346 -25.31 14.73 -7.88
CA LEU A 346 -25.07 16.06 -8.46
C LEU A 346 -25.68 16.22 -9.85
N GLU A 347 -26.29 15.18 -10.39
CA GLU A 347 -26.85 15.14 -11.73
C GLU A 347 -25.81 15.48 -12.83
N GLU A 348 -24.52 15.14 -12.57
CA GLU A 348 -23.46 15.28 -13.54
C GLU A 348 -23.65 14.32 -14.71
N MET A 349 -23.16 14.69 -15.90
CA MET A 349 -23.24 13.83 -17.07
C MET A 349 -22.40 12.57 -16.83
N PRO A 350 -23.02 11.38 -16.85
CA PRO A 350 -22.29 10.13 -16.61
C PRO A 350 -21.35 9.79 -17.78
N GLY A 351 -20.18 9.28 -17.45
CA GLY A 351 -19.28 8.63 -18.37
C GLY A 351 -19.59 7.14 -18.55
N GLU A 352 -18.58 6.36 -18.87
CA GLU A 352 -18.68 4.92 -19.07
C GLU A 352 -19.19 4.20 -17.80
N GLU A 353 -20.15 3.29 -17.97
CA GLU A 353 -20.83 2.57 -16.87
C GLU A 353 -21.36 3.44 -15.73
N GLY A 354 -21.67 4.71 -16.00
CA GLY A 354 -22.20 5.64 -15.01
C GLY A 354 -21.16 6.26 -14.07
N TYR A 355 -19.88 6.01 -14.29
CA TYR A 355 -18.80 6.66 -13.57
C TYR A 355 -18.65 8.12 -14.03
N PRO A 356 -18.15 9.03 -13.16
CA PRO A 356 -17.88 10.40 -13.59
C PRO A 356 -16.75 10.44 -14.63
N ALA A 357 -16.85 11.38 -15.57
CA ALA A 357 -15.85 11.57 -16.63
C ALA A 357 -14.42 11.82 -16.08
N TYR A 358 -14.33 12.33 -14.86
CA TYR A 358 -13.07 12.63 -14.17
C TYR A 358 -12.51 11.46 -13.34
N LEU A 359 -13.08 10.25 -13.41
CA LEU A 359 -12.60 9.09 -12.65
C LEU A 359 -11.10 8.86 -12.86
N GLY A 360 -10.64 8.83 -14.11
CA GLY A 360 -9.21 8.62 -14.42
C GLY A 360 -8.30 9.69 -13.82
N SER A 361 -8.71 10.96 -13.86
CA SER A 361 -7.90 12.04 -13.26
C SER A 361 -7.88 11.99 -11.73
N ARG A 362 -8.95 11.55 -11.08
CA ARG A 362 -8.96 11.34 -9.62
C ARG A 362 -8.06 10.19 -9.19
N LEU A 363 -8.10 9.08 -9.91
CA LEU A 363 -7.18 7.95 -9.70
C LEU A 363 -5.73 8.39 -9.91
N ALA A 364 -5.43 9.13 -10.99
CA ALA A 364 -4.10 9.65 -11.25
C ALA A 364 -3.60 10.55 -10.12
N GLN A 365 -4.42 11.51 -9.66
CA GLN A 365 -4.09 12.39 -8.54
C GLN A 365 -3.75 11.61 -7.26
N PHE A 366 -4.44 10.53 -6.98
CA PHE A 366 -4.16 9.68 -5.84
C PHE A 366 -2.80 8.95 -5.99
N TYR A 367 -2.63 8.21 -7.09
CA TYR A 367 -1.40 7.43 -7.30
C TYR A 367 -0.16 8.32 -7.52
N GLU A 368 -0.29 9.51 -8.10
CA GLU A 368 0.81 10.45 -8.30
C GLU A 368 1.39 11.02 -6.99
N ARG A 369 0.66 10.95 -5.89
CA ARG A 369 1.15 11.31 -4.55
C ARG A 369 2.20 10.33 -4.03
N ALA A 370 2.27 9.12 -4.58
CA ALA A 370 3.36 8.18 -4.34
C ALA A 370 4.67 8.71 -4.93
N GLY A 371 5.77 8.33 -4.33
CA GLY A 371 7.09 8.66 -4.83
C GLY A 371 8.17 8.51 -3.79
N ARG A 372 9.40 8.35 -4.26
CA ARG A 372 10.62 8.57 -3.49
C ARG A 372 11.03 10.01 -3.71
N VAL A 373 11.23 10.76 -2.65
CA VAL A 373 11.43 12.20 -2.71
C VAL A 373 12.57 12.65 -1.79
N ILE A 374 13.18 13.78 -2.14
CA ILE A 374 13.90 14.59 -1.17
C ILE A 374 12.86 15.48 -0.51
N SER A 375 12.67 15.29 0.79
CA SER A 375 11.68 16.03 1.58
C SER A 375 12.05 17.50 1.70
N LEU A 376 11.10 18.34 2.11
CA LEU A 376 11.42 19.71 2.50
C LEU A 376 12.41 19.70 3.68
N GLY A 377 13.14 20.79 3.83
CA GLY A 377 14.15 20.96 4.86
C GLY A 377 15.55 21.11 4.27
N SER A 378 16.49 21.50 5.09
CA SER A 378 17.87 21.80 4.70
C SER A 378 18.80 20.56 4.74
N ASP A 379 18.34 19.45 5.33
CA ASP A 379 19.14 18.24 5.56
C ASP A 379 19.19 17.27 4.38
N GLY A 380 18.39 17.49 3.33
CA GLY A 380 18.39 16.67 2.12
C GLY A 380 17.89 15.23 2.34
N ARG A 381 17.10 14.99 3.41
CA ARG A 381 16.62 13.64 3.74
C ARG A 381 15.68 13.09 2.68
N GLU A 382 15.84 11.81 2.41
CA GLU A 382 14.97 11.07 1.52
C GLU A 382 13.84 10.41 2.29
N GLY A 383 12.66 10.37 1.70
CA GLY A 383 11.51 9.59 2.15
C GLY A 383 10.83 8.93 0.97
N ALA A 384 10.08 7.88 1.23
CA ALA A 384 9.35 7.16 0.18
C ALA A 384 7.92 6.87 0.61
N LEU A 385 7.00 6.99 -0.35
CA LEU A 385 5.61 6.56 -0.20
C LEU A 385 5.28 5.63 -1.36
N SER A 386 5.13 4.35 -1.07
CA SER A 386 4.67 3.33 -2.02
C SER A 386 3.17 3.11 -1.83
N VAL A 387 2.43 3.06 -2.94
CA VAL A 387 0.97 2.90 -2.91
C VAL A 387 0.56 1.61 -3.61
N ILE A 388 -0.21 0.78 -2.92
CA ILE A 388 -0.72 -0.50 -3.41
C ILE A 388 -2.24 -0.46 -3.28
N GLY A 389 -2.93 -0.40 -4.40
CA GLY A 389 -4.39 -0.37 -4.46
C GLY A 389 -4.99 -1.71 -4.86
N ALA A 390 -5.90 -2.24 -4.04
CA ALA A 390 -6.72 -3.36 -4.46
C ALA A 390 -7.81 -2.89 -5.42
N VAL A 391 -8.06 -3.66 -6.44
CA VAL A 391 -9.15 -3.43 -7.39
C VAL A 391 -10.05 -4.67 -7.40
N SER A 392 -11.35 -4.47 -7.34
CA SER A 392 -12.34 -5.55 -7.24
C SER A 392 -13.27 -5.51 -8.45
N PRO A 393 -12.79 -5.93 -9.65
CA PRO A 393 -13.63 -5.93 -10.83
C PRO A 393 -14.79 -6.92 -10.67
N ALA A 394 -16.00 -6.48 -11.03
CA ALA A 394 -17.19 -7.33 -10.98
C ALA A 394 -17.03 -8.55 -11.89
N GLY A 395 -17.23 -9.75 -11.34
CA GLY A 395 -17.05 -10.99 -12.10
C GLY A 395 -15.63 -11.28 -12.55
N GLY A 396 -14.64 -10.52 -12.10
CA GLY A 396 -13.25 -10.64 -12.54
C GLY A 396 -12.97 -9.98 -13.91
N ASP A 397 -13.90 -9.20 -14.43
CA ASP A 397 -13.77 -8.52 -15.72
C ASP A 397 -12.83 -7.31 -15.61
N THR A 398 -11.62 -7.48 -16.11
CA THR A 398 -10.60 -6.42 -16.11
C THR A 398 -10.86 -5.32 -17.16
N SER A 399 -11.88 -5.46 -18.02
CA SER A 399 -12.26 -4.42 -18.99
C SER A 399 -13.12 -3.30 -18.40
N GLU A 400 -13.57 -3.44 -17.15
CA GLU A 400 -14.39 -2.44 -16.47
C GLU A 400 -13.62 -1.11 -16.25
N PRO A 401 -14.34 0.05 -16.18
CA PRO A 401 -13.70 1.37 -16.24
C PRO A 401 -12.67 1.65 -15.15
N VAL A 402 -12.90 1.19 -13.90
CA VAL A 402 -11.98 1.45 -12.77
C VAL A 402 -10.66 0.71 -12.97
N THR A 403 -10.73 -0.56 -13.36
CA THR A 403 -9.54 -1.38 -13.65
C THR A 403 -8.78 -0.79 -14.82
N GLN A 404 -9.45 -0.45 -15.92
CA GLN A 404 -8.82 0.14 -17.10
C GLN A 404 -8.17 1.50 -16.81
N ALA A 405 -8.84 2.36 -16.04
CA ALA A 405 -8.26 3.64 -15.62
C ALA A 405 -7.04 3.42 -14.71
N THR A 406 -7.10 2.46 -13.79
CA THR A 406 -5.99 2.12 -12.89
C THR A 406 -4.78 1.58 -13.66
N LEU A 407 -5.00 0.67 -14.62
CA LEU A 407 -3.94 0.10 -15.47
C LEU A 407 -3.13 1.15 -16.24
N ARG A 408 -3.76 2.25 -16.64
CA ARG A 408 -3.07 3.36 -17.34
C ARG A 408 -2.15 4.17 -16.44
N ILE A 409 -2.29 4.05 -15.14
CA ILE A 409 -1.59 4.87 -14.14
C ILE A 409 -0.51 4.08 -13.42
N VAL A 410 -0.83 2.86 -12.96
CA VAL A 410 0.08 2.04 -12.17
C VAL A 410 1.21 1.47 -13.03
N LYS A 411 2.34 1.24 -12.40
CA LYS A 411 3.51 0.63 -13.05
C LYS A 411 3.63 -0.86 -12.78
N VAL A 412 2.95 -1.36 -11.78
CA VAL A 412 2.92 -2.77 -11.40
C VAL A 412 1.49 -3.26 -11.33
N PHE A 413 1.25 -4.43 -11.86
CA PHE A 413 -0.05 -5.06 -11.92
C PHE A 413 0.08 -6.52 -11.50
N TRP A 414 -0.46 -6.87 -10.34
CA TRP A 414 -0.50 -8.23 -9.81
C TRP A 414 -1.88 -8.82 -10.00
N SER A 415 -2.11 -9.39 -11.17
CA SER A 415 -3.40 -10.00 -11.53
C SER A 415 -3.67 -11.26 -10.72
N LEU A 416 -4.66 -11.21 -9.83
CA LEU A 416 -5.07 -12.38 -9.08
C LEU A 416 -6.04 -13.24 -9.90
N ASP A 417 -5.76 -14.54 -9.91
CA ASP A 417 -6.46 -15.54 -10.69
C ASP A 417 -7.29 -16.47 -9.80
N ALA A 418 -8.58 -16.58 -10.12
CA ALA A 418 -9.49 -17.45 -9.39
C ALA A 418 -9.13 -18.94 -9.53
N ASP A 419 -8.64 -19.38 -10.70
CA ASP A 419 -8.27 -20.77 -10.94
C ASP A 419 -7.05 -21.18 -10.12
N LEU A 420 -6.07 -20.28 -9.97
CA LEU A 420 -4.93 -20.48 -9.07
C LEU A 420 -5.41 -20.58 -7.61
N ALA A 421 -6.31 -19.71 -7.19
CA ALA A 421 -6.89 -19.74 -5.85
C ALA A 421 -7.67 -21.02 -5.58
N TYR A 422 -8.49 -21.49 -6.54
CA TYR A 422 -9.20 -22.77 -6.43
C TYR A 422 -8.26 -23.97 -6.34
N LYS A 423 -7.12 -23.92 -7.03
CA LYS A 423 -6.04 -24.92 -6.94
C LYS A 423 -5.21 -24.78 -5.65
N ARG A 424 -5.55 -23.82 -4.79
CA ARG A 424 -4.80 -23.47 -3.57
C ARG A 424 -3.34 -23.06 -3.83
N HIS A 425 -3.07 -22.51 -5.02
CA HIS A 425 -1.80 -21.92 -5.34
C HIS A 425 -1.79 -20.44 -4.88
N PHE A 426 -1.06 -20.15 -3.82
CA PHE A 426 -0.94 -18.79 -3.26
C PHE A 426 0.53 -18.34 -3.20
N PRO A 427 0.78 -17.03 -3.36
CA PRO A 427 -0.16 -16.00 -3.83
C PRO A 427 -0.74 -16.34 -5.21
N ALA A 428 -2.04 -16.10 -5.40
CA ALA A 428 -2.72 -16.44 -6.66
C ALA A 428 -2.43 -15.42 -7.78
N ILE A 429 -1.22 -14.91 -7.84
CA ILE A 429 -0.76 -13.94 -8.84
C ILE A 429 -0.42 -14.68 -10.14
N ASN A 430 -1.18 -14.39 -11.17
CA ASN A 430 -0.99 -14.99 -12.48
C ASN A 430 0.25 -14.39 -13.17
N TRP A 431 1.25 -15.22 -13.43
CA TRP A 431 2.53 -14.82 -14.01
C TRP A 431 2.48 -14.51 -15.52
N LEU A 432 1.41 -14.91 -16.22
CA LEU A 432 1.25 -14.61 -17.64
C LEU A 432 0.56 -13.25 -17.88
N THR A 433 -0.28 -12.80 -16.94
CA THR A 433 -1.07 -11.58 -17.07
C THR A 433 -0.56 -10.42 -16.21
N SER A 434 0.30 -10.70 -15.23
CA SER A 434 0.92 -9.69 -14.38
C SER A 434 2.13 -9.05 -15.03
N TYR A 435 2.47 -7.82 -14.62
CA TYR A 435 3.67 -7.13 -15.09
C TYR A 435 4.23 -6.15 -14.06
N SER A 436 5.50 -5.79 -14.24
CA SER A 436 6.14 -4.66 -13.56
C SER A 436 6.97 -3.86 -14.56
N LEU A 437 6.73 -2.58 -14.65
CA LEU A 437 7.50 -1.64 -15.47
C LEU A 437 8.73 -1.09 -14.74
N TYR A 438 8.98 -1.54 -13.51
CA TYR A 438 10.18 -1.16 -12.75
C TYR A 438 11.36 -2.10 -12.94
N VAL A 439 11.19 -3.24 -13.60
CA VAL A 439 12.23 -4.28 -13.74
C VAL A 439 13.54 -3.70 -14.27
N ASP A 440 13.47 -3.00 -15.41
CA ASP A 440 14.67 -2.43 -16.07
C ASP A 440 15.30 -1.32 -15.21
N THR A 441 14.48 -0.54 -14.51
CA THR A 441 14.95 0.56 -13.65
C THR A 441 15.73 0.04 -12.44
N MET A 442 15.34 -1.13 -11.92
CA MET A 442 15.93 -1.74 -10.71
C MET A 442 17.00 -2.80 -11.02
N GLU A 443 17.24 -3.13 -12.28
CA GLU A 443 18.22 -4.14 -12.70
C GLU A 443 19.60 -3.92 -12.06
N LYS A 444 20.10 -2.68 -12.13
CA LYS A 444 21.41 -2.32 -11.55
C LYS A 444 21.45 -2.58 -10.05
N TRP A 445 20.34 -2.32 -9.36
CA TRP A 445 20.27 -2.54 -7.93
C TRP A 445 20.31 -4.04 -7.60
N PHE A 446 19.49 -4.85 -8.26
CA PHE A 446 19.47 -6.30 -8.04
C PHE A 446 20.82 -6.95 -8.38
N ASN A 447 21.40 -6.57 -9.52
CA ASN A 447 22.68 -7.12 -9.95
C ASN A 447 23.82 -6.74 -9.00
N ALA A 448 23.81 -5.54 -8.42
CA ALA A 448 24.82 -5.10 -7.47
C ALA A 448 24.62 -5.63 -6.03
N LYS A 449 23.36 -5.85 -5.60
CA LYS A 449 23.04 -6.16 -4.20
C LYS A 449 22.73 -7.63 -3.94
N VAL A 450 22.28 -8.36 -4.97
CA VAL A 450 21.92 -9.77 -4.86
C VAL A 450 22.90 -10.65 -5.64
N SER A 451 22.89 -10.57 -6.95
CA SER A 451 23.79 -11.30 -7.84
C SER A 451 23.76 -10.71 -9.25
N GLU A 452 24.92 -10.69 -9.93
CA GLU A 452 25.02 -10.29 -11.34
C GLU A 452 24.15 -11.14 -12.27
N GLU A 453 23.81 -12.36 -11.87
CA GLU A 453 22.97 -13.29 -12.63
C GLU A 453 21.46 -13.09 -12.41
N TRP A 454 21.04 -12.23 -11.46
CA TRP A 454 19.64 -12.10 -11.06
C TRP A 454 18.70 -11.86 -12.23
N THR A 455 19.01 -10.88 -13.06
CA THR A 455 18.18 -10.49 -14.20
C THR A 455 18.09 -11.61 -15.25
N ASP A 456 19.21 -12.30 -15.51
CA ASP A 456 19.24 -13.41 -16.47
C ASP A 456 18.44 -14.62 -15.98
N LEU A 457 18.57 -14.98 -14.70
CA LEU A 457 17.79 -16.08 -14.09
C LEU A 457 16.31 -15.78 -14.12
N ARG A 458 15.91 -14.55 -13.78
CA ARG A 458 14.53 -14.10 -13.90
C ARG A 458 13.99 -14.25 -15.32
N ALA A 459 14.76 -13.82 -16.32
CA ALA A 459 14.37 -13.90 -17.71
C ALA A 459 14.18 -15.35 -18.17
N GLN A 460 15.06 -16.27 -17.73
CA GLN A 460 14.94 -17.69 -18.01
C GLN A 460 13.69 -18.32 -17.39
N ILE A 461 13.37 -17.97 -16.13
CA ILE A 461 12.15 -18.42 -15.45
C ILE A 461 10.90 -17.95 -16.20
N MET A 462 10.85 -16.67 -16.55
CA MET A 462 9.71 -16.13 -17.31
C MET A 462 9.52 -16.82 -18.66
N ARG A 463 10.62 -17.11 -19.36
CA ARG A 463 10.58 -17.84 -20.63
C ARG A 463 10.03 -19.26 -20.45
N LEU A 464 10.53 -20.00 -19.45
CA LEU A 464 10.05 -21.36 -19.18
C LEU A 464 8.55 -21.40 -18.84
N LEU A 465 8.06 -20.42 -18.10
CA LEU A 465 6.63 -20.32 -17.76
C LEU A 465 5.76 -19.98 -19.01
N GLN A 466 6.29 -19.18 -19.94
CA GLN A 466 5.60 -18.90 -21.22
C GLN A 466 5.60 -20.13 -22.12
N GLU A 467 6.75 -20.79 -22.27
CA GLU A 467 6.86 -22.04 -23.06
C GLU A 467 5.98 -23.15 -22.48
N GLU A 468 5.85 -23.23 -21.14
CA GLU A 468 4.92 -24.17 -20.50
C GLU A 468 3.47 -23.91 -20.92
N ALA A 469 3.04 -22.65 -20.98
CA ALA A 469 1.67 -22.33 -21.39
C ALA A 469 1.39 -22.81 -22.82
N GLU A 470 2.31 -22.57 -23.76
CA GLU A 470 2.21 -23.04 -25.14
C GLU A 470 2.20 -24.57 -25.22
N LEU A 471 3.09 -25.24 -24.48
CA LEU A 471 3.17 -26.70 -24.45
C LEU A 471 1.91 -27.34 -23.85
N ASN A 472 1.32 -26.73 -22.81
CA ASN A 472 0.08 -27.21 -22.21
C ASN A 472 -1.10 -27.17 -23.20
N GLU A 473 -1.19 -26.19 -24.09
CA GLU A 473 -2.18 -26.17 -25.16
C GLU A 473 -2.01 -27.38 -26.11
N ILE A 474 -0.74 -27.70 -26.46
CA ILE A 474 -0.44 -28.88 -27.27
C ILE A 474 -0.82 -30.16 -26.52
N VAL A 475 -0.48 -30.28 -25.24
CA VAL A 475 -0.83 -31.45 -24.41
C VAL A 475 -2.32 -31.68 -24.34
N GLN A 476 -3.13 -30.62 -24.23
CA GLN A 476 -4.59 -30.73 -24.23
C GLN A 476 -5.14 -31.28 -25.54
N LEU A 477 -4.49 -31.02 -26.68
CA LEU A 477 -4.94 -31.46 -27.99
C LEU A 477 -4.47 -32.87 -28.33
N VAL A 478 -3.22 -33.23 -28.04
CA VAL A 478 -2.59 -34.46 -28.55
C VAL A 478 -2.06 -35.40 -27.46
N GLY A 479 -2.11 -35.00 -26.20
CA GLY A 479 -1.63 -35.77 -25.04
C GLY A 479 -0.13 -35.59 -24.75
N MET A 480 0.27 -35.96 -23.56
CA MET A 480 1.67 -35.83 -23.04
C MET A 480 2.66 -36.70 -23.83
N ASP A 481 2.22 -37.86 -24.32
CA ASP A 481 3.10 -38.81 -25.01
C ASP A 481 3.55 -38.32 -26.39
N ALA A 482 2.88 -37.32 -26.95
CA ALA A 482 3.27 -36.69 -28.20
C ALA A 482 4.42 -35.69 -28.08
N LEU A 483 4.78 -35.29 -26.84
CA LEU A 483 5.85 -34.32 -26.62
C LEU A 483 7.22 -34.97 -26.73
N SER A 484 8.16 -34.20 -27.29
CA SER A 484 9.57 -34.55 -27.30
C SER A 484 10.15 -34.62 -25.86
N ALA A 485 11.20 -35.40 -25.65
CA ALA A 485 11.85 -35.46 -24.34
C ALA A 485 12.37 -34.10 -23.83
N PRO A 486 12.95 -33.22 -24.67
CA PRO A 486 13.26 -31.85 -24.26
C PRO A 486 12.06 -31.02 -23.81
N ASP A 487 10.90 -31.16 -24.48
CA ASP A 487 9.69 -30.41 -24.12
C ASP A 487 9.08 -30.93 -22.81
N ARG A 488 9.14 -32.24 -22.58
CA ARG A 488 8.77 -32.84 -21.28
C ARG A 488 9.67 -32.33 -20.16
N LEU A 489 10.98 -32.15 -20.39
CA LEU A 489 11.91 -31.58 -19.41
C LEU A 489 11.57 -30.11 -19.11
N LYS A 490 11.16 -29.32 -20.12
CA LYS A 490 10.68 -27.95 -19.90
C LYS A 490 9.46 -27.89 -19.00
N LEU A 491 8.47 -28.78 -19.26
CA LEU A 491 7.27 -28.87 -18.41
C LEU A 491 7.60 -29.23 -16.96
N GLU A 492 8.55 -30.13 -16.75
CA GLU A 492 8.99 -30.51 -15.40
C GLU A 492 9.74 -29.36 -14.69
N ALA A 493 10.57 -28.61 -15.40
CA ALA A 493 11.24 -27.42 -14.86
C ALA A 493 10.24 -26.32 -14.53
N ALA A 494 9.30 -26.04 -15.41
CA ALA A 494 8.25 -25.07 -15.19
C ALA A 494 7.32 -25.47 -14.02
N ARG A 495 7.03 -26.77 -13.88
CA ARG A 495 6.32 -27.28 -12.72
C ARG A 495 7.06 -27.00 -11.42
N SER A 496 8.37 -27.23 -11.37
CA SER A 496 9.19 -26.91 -10.19
C SER A 496 9.18 -25.40 -9.91
N ILE A 497 9.25 -24.55 -10.94
CA ILE A 497 9.10 -23.10 -10.77
C ILE A 497 7.76 -22.76 -10.11
N ARG A 498 6.64 -23.31 -10.59
CA ARG A 498 5.31 -23.02 -10.02
C ARG A 498 5.13 -23.55 -8.60
N GLU A 499 5.47 -24.83 -8.36
CA GLU A 499 5.16 -25.52 -7.11
C GLU A 499 6.20 -25.26 -6.02
N ASP A 500 7.48 -25.18 -6.38
CA ASP A 500 8.57 -25.07 -5.42
C ASP A 500 9.00 -23.63 -5.18
N PHE A 501 8.90 -22.76 -6.21
CA PHE A 501 9.34 -21.38 -6.12
C PHE A 501 8.18 -20.38 -5.97
N LEU A 502 7.19 -20.39 -6.87
CA LEU A 502 6.11 -19.38 -6.87
C LEU A 502 5.06 -19.64 -5.78
N HIS A 503 4.73 -20.91 -5.53
CA HIS A 503 3.82 -21.26 -4.44
C HIS A 503 4.49 -21.02 -3.09
N GLN A 504 3.93 -20.08 -2.32
CA GLN A 504 4.45 -19.62 -1.03
C GLN A 504 3.36 -19.63 0.03
N ASN A 505 3.58 -20.34 1.14
CA ASN A 505 2.59 -20.47 2.20
C ASN A 505 2.71 -19.34 3.21
N ALA A 506 1.74 -18.42 3.20
CA ALA A 506 1.68 -17.28 4.11
C ALA A 506 1.59 -17.64 5.61
N PHE A 507 1.14 -18.87 5.92
CA PHE A 507 0.95 -19.35 7.30
C PHE A 507 2.06 -20.28 7.80
N HIS A 508 3.07 -20.56 6.98
CA HIS A 508 4.21 -21.38 7.37
C HIS A 508 5.31 -20.50 7.97
N GLU A 509 5.88 -20.89 9.10
CA GLU A 509 6.87 -20.08 9.84
C GLU A 509 8.06 -19.62 8.97
N THR A 510 8.60 -20.50 8.15
CA THR A 510 9.76 -20.21 7.30
C THR A 510 9.36 -19.71 5.91
N ASP A 511 8.32 -20.33 5.29
CA ASP A 511 7.98 -20.04 3.89
C ASP A 511 7.21 -18.72 3.70
N THR A 512 6.63 -18.14 4.77
CA THR A 512 5.88 -16.87 4.71
C THR A 512 6.72 -15.69 4.24
N TYR A 513 8.04 -15.76 4.44
CA TYR A 513 9.03 -14.77 4.00
C TYR A 513 10.23 -15.45 3.40
N THR A 514 10.75 -14.94 2.29
CA THR A 514 11.97 -15.44 1.65
C THR A 514 12.90 -14.27 1.36
N SER A 515 14.12 -14.30 1.89
CA SER A 515 15.13 -13.28 1.60
C SER A 515 15.53 -13.29 0.12
N LEU A 516 16.00 -12.16 -0.41
CA LEU A 516 16.44 -12.07 -1.80
C LEU A 516 17.59 -13.05 -2.12
N GLN A 517 18.49 -13.28 -1.17
CA GLN A 517 19.58 -14.25 -1.32
C GLN A 517 19.03 -15.68 -1.45
N LYS A 518 18.05 -16.02 -0.63
CA LYS A 518 17.40 -17.33 -0.71
C LYS A 518 16.61 -17.48 -2.01
N GLN A 519 15.89 -16.42 -2.45
CA GLN A 519 15.19 -16.40 -3.73
C GLN A 519 16.17 -16.66 -4.90
N TYR A 520 17.30 -15.99 -4.91
CA TYR A 520 18.35 -16.19 -5.91
C TYR A 520 18.82 -17.65 -5.96
N LYS A 521 19.11 -18.25 -4.81
CA LYS A 521 19.56 -19.63 -4.74
C LYS A 521 18.51 -20.64 -5.18
N MET A 522 17.24 -20.39 -4.85
CA MET A 522 16.12 -21.19 -5.34
C MET A 522 16.04 -21.18 -6.87
N MET A 523 16.14 -19.99 -7.47
CA MET A 523 16.16 -19.86 -8.94
C MET A 523 17.33 -20.63 -9.55
N ARG A 524 18.54 -20.49 -8.98
CA ARG A 524 19.72 -21.21 -9.45
C ARG A 524 19.54 -22.72 -9.39
N LEU A 525 19.10 -23.28 -8.26
CA LEU A 525 18.93 -24.73 -8.12
C LEU A 525 17.99 -25.31 -9.17
N ILE A 526 16.85 -24.63 -9.45
CA ILE A 526 15.88 -25.08 -10.45
C ILE A 526 16.47 -24.99 -11.86
N LEU A 527 17.12 -23.87 -12.20
CA LEU A 527 17.66 -23.65 -13.54
C LEU A 527 18.93 -24.48 -13.79
N ASP A 528 19.77 -24.69 -12.78
CA ASP A 528 20.94 -25.58 -12.88
C ASP A 528 20.51 -27.04 -13.08
N TYR A 529 19.46 -27.49 -12.36
CA TYR A 529 18.85 -28.80 -12.65
C TYR A 529 18.37 -28.87 -14.11
N TYR A 530 17.62 -27.89 -14.59
CA TYR A 530 17.10 -27.87 -15.96
C TYR A 530 18.23 -27.91 -17.00
N LYS A 531 19.28 -27.11 -16.81
CA LYS A 531 20.45 -27.05 -17.71
C LYS A 531 21.21 -28.39 -17.73
N LYS A 532 21.60 -28.90 -16.54
CA LYS A 532 22.38 -30.15 -16.41
C LYS A 532 21.58 -31.36 -16.89
N ALA A 533 20.29 -31.44 -16.58
CA ALA A 533 19.41 -32.48 -17.09
C ALA A 533 19.25 -32.40 -18.62
N GLY A 534 19.18 -31.19 -19.20
CA GLY A 534 19.16 -30.99 -20.66
C GLY A 534 20.44 -31.44 -21.36
N GLU A 535 21.61 -31.24 -20.75
CA GLU A 535 22.90 -31.73 -21.24
C GLU A 535 22.98 -33.27 -21.17
N ALA A 536 22.53 -33.85 -20.06
CA ALA A 536 22.46 -35.31 -19.88
C ALA A 536 21.51 -35.98 -20.87
N LEU A 537 20.35 -35.34 -21.12
CA LEU A 537 19.38 -35.77 -22.12
C LEU A 537 19.98 -35.79 -23.54
N LYS A 538 20.71 -34.74 -23.92
CA LYS A 538 21.44 -34.68 -25.20
C LYS A 538 22.50 -35.78 -25.29
N SER A 539 23.09 -36.15 -24.17
CA SER A 539 24.05 -37.26 -24.07
C SER A 539 23.35 -38.63 -24.08
N GLY A 540 21.98 -38.68 -24.12
CA GLY A 540 21.15 -39.88 -24.29
C GLY A 540 20.71 -40.54 -23.00
N VAL A 541 20.75 -39.83 -21.86
CA VAL A 541 20.05 -40.26 -20.63
C VAL A 541 18.54 -40.10 -20.84
N SER A 542 17.71 -41.08 -20.41
CA SER A 542 16.26 -40.99 -20.61
C SER A 542 15.63 -39.94 -19.72
N ILE A 543 14.54 -39.31 -20.20
CA ILE A 543 13.81 -38.29 -19.43
C ILE A 543 13.22 -38.84 -18.13
N GLU A 544 12.76 -40.09 -18.11
CA GLU A 544 12.19 -40.76 -16.93
C GLU A 544 13.22 -40.84 -15.79
N ARG A 545 14.48 -41.11 -16.11
CA ARG A 545 15.56 -41.16 -15.12
C ARG A 545 15.89 -39.78 -14.57
N LEU A 546 15.93 -38.78 -15.43
CA LEU A 546 16.22 -37.39 -15.03
C LEU A 546 15.11 -36.81 -14.17
N VAL A 547 13.86 -37.10 -14.48
CA VAL A 547 12.70 -36.63 -13.70
C VAL A 547 12.59 -37.33 -12.34
N SER A 548 13.10 -38.56 -12.21
CA SER A 548 13.07 -39.33 -10.95
C SER A 548 14.28 -39.08 -10.03
N LEU A 549 15.18 -38.17 -10.36
CA LEU A 549 16.34 -37.85 -9.53
C LEU A 549 15.95 -37.41 -8.11
N PRO A 550 16.49 -38.05 -7.04
CA PRO A 550 16.17 -37.72 -5.65
C PRO A 550 16.42 -36.25 -5.27
N VAL A 551 17.44 -35.62 -5.89
CA VAL A 551 17.79 -34.23 -5.63
C VAL A 551 16.62 -33.26 -5.91
N ARG A 552 15.69 -33.62 -6.78
CA ARG A 552 14.50 -32.79 -7.05
C ARG A 552 13.62 -32.58 -5.82
N GLU A 553 13.53 -33.59 -4.94
CA GLU A 553 12.83 -33.43 -3.67
C GLU A 553 13.55 -32.42 -2.77
N ASN A 554 14.88 -32.43 -2.73
CA ASN A 554 15.65 -31.49 -1.95
C ASN A 554 15.51 -30.05 -2.50
N ILE A 555 15.49 -29.89 -3.84
CA ILE A 555 15.21 -28.60 -4.49
C ILE A 555 13.82 -28.09 -4.07
N GLY A 556 12.80 -28.93 -4.10
CA GLY A 556 11.44 -28.55 -3.71
C GLY A 556 11.29 -28.23 -2.21
N ARG A 557 12.07 -28.88 -1.34
CA ARG A 557 12.08 -28.64 0.10
C ARG A 557 12.94 -27.44 0.51
N TYR A 558 13.78 -26.92 -0.37
CA TYR A 558 14.70 -25.82 -0.05
C TYR A 558 13.95 -24.58 0.45
N LYS A 559 12.71 -24.34 0.02
CA LYS A 559 11.87 -23.24 0.51
C LYS A 559 11.63 -23.24 2.03
N TYR A 560 11.72 -24.40 2.67
CA TYR A 560 11.57 -24.57 4.13
C TYR A 560 12.88 -24.47 4.91
N THR A 561 14.00 -24.19 4.25
CA THR A 561 15.30 -24.00 4.90
C THR A 561 15.31 -22.70 5.69
N GLU A 562 15.74 -22.75 6.94
CA GLU A 562 15.96 -21.56 7.77
C GLU A 562 17.02 -20.64 7.17
N GLU A 563 16.88 -19.32 7.35
CA GLU A 563 17.79 -18.33 6.77
C GLU A 563 19.25 -18.55 7.19
N ALA A 564 19.50 -19.06 8.39
CA ALA A 564 20.84 -19.37 8.88
C ALA A 564 21.52 -20.55 8.14
N ASP A 565 20.74 -21.46 7.57
CA ASP A 565 21.21 -22.67 6.90
C ASP A 565 21.23 -22.56 5.37
N VAL A 566 20.77 -21.45 4.82
CA VAL A 566 20.59 -21.24 3.37
C VAL A 566 21.86 -21.56 2.57
N GLU A 567 23.03 -21.08 3.01
CA GLU A 567 24.31 -21.34 2.33
C GLU A 567 24.69 -22.81 2.34
N ARG A 568 24.62 -23.43 3.51
CA ARG A 568 25.03 -24.84 3.70
C ARG A 568 24.13 -25.76 2.86
N VAL A 569 22.81 -25.63 3.00
CA VAL A 569 21.86 -26.51 2.28
C VAL A 569 21.92 -26.27 0.77
N PHE A 570 22.23 -25.05 0.32
CA PHE A 570 22.46 -24.76 -1.09
C PHE A 570 23.63 -25.56 -1.63
N SER A 571 24.82 -25.47 -1.00
CA SER A 571 26.02 -26.19 -1.43
C SER A 571 25.84 -27.72 -1.42
N GLU A 572 25.20 -28.25 -0.36
CA GLU A 572 24.89 -29.68 -0.27
C GLU A 572 23.94 -30.12 -1.41
N THR A 573 22.94 -29.32 -1.76
CA THR A 573 22.00 -29.66 -2.83
C THR A 573 22.65 -29.56 -4.21
N GLU A 574 23.51 -28.56 -4.43
CA GLU A 574 24.26 -28.38 -5.68
C GLU A 574 25.24 -29.56 -5.91
N GLU A 575 25.99 -29.99 -4.87
CA GLU A 575 26.88 -31.16 -4.94
C GLU A 575 26.08 -32.44 -5.23
N GLN A 576 24.93 -32.63 -4.60
CA GLN A 576 24.04 -33.76 -4.86
C GLN A 576 23.55 -33.78 -6.31
N LEU A 577 23.15 -32.62 -6.84
CA LEU A 577 22.74 -32.50 -8.23
C LEU A 577 23.86 -32.92 -9.18
N GLU A 578 25.06 -32.42 -8.96
CA GLU A 578 26.21 -32.77 -9.78
C GLU A 578 26.57 -34.26 -9.71
N SER A 579 26.59 -34.85 -8.51
CA SER A 579 26.86 -36.27 -8.32
C SER A 579 25.84 -37.14 -9.01
N GLN A 580 24.52 -36.86 -8.80
CA GLN A 580 23.45 -37.67 -9.38
C GLN A 580 23.42 -37.61 -10.91
N ILE A 581 23.64 -36.43 -11.50
CA ILE A 581 23.73 -36.29 -12.97
C ILE A 581 24.94 -37.05 -13.51
N ARG A 582 26.10 -36.99 -12.82
CA ARG A 582 27.32 -37.72 -13.21
C ARG A 582 27.11 -39.24 -13.17
N ASP A 583 26.43 -39.71 -12.12
CA ASP A 583 26.12 -41.15 -11.96
C ASP A 583 25.21 -41.65 -13.09
N GLU A 584 24.22 -40.83 -13.50
CA GLU A 584 23.34 -41.20 -14.61
C GLU A 584 24.07 -41.20 -15.97
N LEU A 585 25.02 -40.30 -16.18
CA LEU A 585 25.88 -40.31 -17.36
C LEU A 585 26.81 -41.53 -17.40
N SER A 586 27.40 -41.88 -16.26
CA SER A 586 28.31 -43.06 -16.15
C SER A 586 27.60 -44.38 -16.37
N ARG A 587 26.38 -44.56 -15.85
CA ARG A 587 25.56 -45.77 -16.06
C ARG A 587 25.17 -46.02 -17.52
N LYS A 588 25.34 -45.04 -18.40
CA LYS A 588 25.05 -45.17 -19.81
C LYS A 588 26.28 -45.75 -20.57
N GLU A 589 27.49 -45.49 -20.11
CA GLU A 589 28.72 -46.03 -20.72
C GLU A 589 28.86 -47.52 -20.52
N ASP A 590 28.11 -48.10 -19.56
CA ASP A 590 28.13 -49.55 -19.26
C ASP A 590 27.11 -50.38 -20.08
N PHE A 591 26.34 -49.74 -21.00
CA PHE A 591 25.38 -50.34 -21.92
C PHE A 591 25.73 -50.03 -23.38
#